data_f967ac2883e2329076693aad05da5a35
#
_entry.id   f967ac2883e2329076693aad05da5a35
#
_cell.length_a   1.000
_cell.length_b   1.000
_cell.length_c   1.000
_cell.angle_alpha   90.00
_cell.angle_beta   90.00
_cell.angle_gamma   90.00
#
_symmetry.space_group_name_H-M   'P 1'
#
loop_
_entity.id
_entity.type
_entity.pdbx_description
1 polymer ?
#
loop_
_entity_poly.entity_id
_entity_poly.type
_entity_poly.pdbx_seq_one_letter_code
_entity_poly.pdbx_strand_id
1 'polypeptide(L)'
;MQRVTMIDMVRTYIRQDPVRPHIPAESRISLGREMYHIDESAFICLAFVDRVPVSEFEVFASQVGNIAVAYTVWSLKKGLGRKIISETQKRIQDTFRFKRLVTFSPKTEMAKNFHLSNGATLLQESPHAYNFEYNIEQF
;
A
#
# COMPACT_ATOMS: atom_id res chain seq x y z
N MET A 1 -6.55 11.58 -4.79
CA MET A 1 -5.95 10.46 -5.59
C MET A 1 -6.99 9.75 -6.42
N GLN A 2 -6.60 9.17 -7.51
CA GLN A 2 -7.49 8.53 -8.47
C GLN A 2 -7.20 7.04 -8.54
N ARG A 3 -8.26 6.23 -8.59
CA ARG A 3 -8.15 4.78 -8.74
C ARG A 3 -7.76 4.43 -10.18
N VAL A 4 -6.82 3.50 -10.32
CA VAL A 4 -6.41 2.97 -11.62
C VAL A 4 -7.19 1.69 -11.89
N THR A 5 -8.02 1.69 -12.94
CA THR A 5 -8.89 0.54 -13.26
C THR A 5 -8.55 -0.11 -14.59
N MET A 6 -7.83 0.59 -15.48
CA MET A 6 -7.48 0.07 -16.80
C MET A 6 -6.14 -0.65 -16.75
N ILE A 7 -6.14 -1.91 -17.17
CA ILE A 7 -4.96 -2.77 -17.08
C ILE A 7 -3.75 -2.20 -17.85
N ASP A 8 -3.97 -1.53 -18.97
CA ASP A 8 -2.87 -0.94 -19.75
C ASP A 8 -2.20 0.20 -18.99
N MET A 9 -2.97 0.98 -18.23
CA MET A 9 -2.40 2.03 -17.37
C MET A 9 -1.61 1.42 -16.22
N VAL A 10 -2.12 0.36 -15.61
CA VAL A 10 -1.39 -0.37 -14.56
C VAL A 10 -0.06 -0.86 -15.11
N ARG A 11 -0.06 -1.49 -16.29
CA ARG A 11 1.18 -1.98 -16.92
C ARG A 11 2.18 -0.87 -17.17
N THR A 12 1.70 0.30 -17.55
CA THR A 12 2.59 1.46 -17.78
C THR A 12 3.20 1.94 -16.47
N TYR A 13 2.39 2.09 -15.43
CA TYR A 13 2.84 2.65 -14.14
C TYR A 13 3.78 1.72 -13.39
N ILE A 14 3.54 0.41 -13.39
CA ILE A 14 4.36 -0.54 -12.62
C ILE A 14 5.78 -0.70 -13.15
N ARG A 15 6.05 -0.26 -14.39
CA ARG A 15 7.42 -0.22 -14.92
C ARG A 15 8.33 0.69 -14.09
N GLN A 16 7.75 1.63 -13.35
CA GLN A 16 8.44 2.60 -12.51
C GLN A 16 8.46 2.19 -11.02
N ASP A 17 7.88 1.03 -10.69
CA ASP A 17 7.85 0.56 -9.30
C ASP A 17 9.24 0.08 -8.87
N PRO A 18 9.94 0.81 -7.98
CA PRO A 18 11.27 0.41 -7.51
C PRO A 18 11.22 -0.58 -6.37
N VAL A 19 10.03 -0.85 -5.82
CA VAL A 19 9.86 -1.64 -4.60
C VAL A 19 9.53 -3.10 -4.92
N ARG A 20 8.49 -3.31 -5.76
CA ARG A 20 8.00 -4.66 -6.09
C ARG A 20 7.68 -4.78 -7.57
N PRO A 21 8.69 -4.54 -8.44
CA PRO A 21 8.46 -4.53 -9.89
C PRO A 21 8.02 -5.87 -10.47
N HIS A 22 8.26 -6.97 -9.74
CA HIS A 22 7.93 -8.33 -10.15
C HIS A 22 6.44 -8.69 -10.01
N ILE A 23 5.64 -7.89 -9.28
CA ILE A 23 4.22 -8.18 -9.12
C ILE A 23 3.47 -7.82 -10.41
N PRO A 24 2.77 -8.80 -11.03
CA PRO A 24 2.07 -8.55 -12.28
C PRO A 24 0.97 -7.51 -12.16
N ALA A 25 0.68 -6.83 -13.26
CA ALA A 25 -0.37 -5.82 -13.30
C ALA A 25 -1.74 -6.37 -12.92
N GLU A 26 -2.07 -7.57 -13.40
CA GLU A 26 -3.34 -8.23 -13.14
C GLU A 26 -3.58 -8.45 -11.64
N SER A 27 -2.52 -8.78 -10.90
CA SER A 27 -2.61 -8.99 -9.45
C SER A 27 -2.92 -7.71 -8.69
N ARG A 28 -2.56 -6.54 -9.24
CA ARG A 28 -2.68 -5.26 -8.54
C ARG A 28 -4.08 -4.68 -8.57
N ILE A 29 -4.93 -5.15 -9.46
CA ILE A 29 -6.32 -4.70 -9.60
C ILE A 29 -7.31 -5.86 -9.62
N SER A 30 -6.89 -7.02 -9.12
CA SER A 30 -7.77 -8.18 -8.93
C SER A 30 -8.73 -7.95 -7.77
N LEU A 31 -9.63 -8.91 -7.53
CA LEU A 31 -10.59 -8.80 -6.42
C LEU A 31 -9.89 -8.57 -5.08
N GLY A 32 -10.30 -7.53 -4.37
CA GLY A 32 -9.70 -7.14 -3.09
C GLY A 32 -8.35 -6.43 -3.23
N ARG A 33 -7.99 -5.97 -4.43
CA ARG A 33 -6.76 -5.20 -4.68
C ARG A 33 -7.09 -3.95 -5.47
N GLU A 34 -6.48 -2.85 -5.08
CA GLU A 34 -6.71 -1.56 -5.73
C GLU A 34 -5.40 -0.81 -5.87
N MET A 35 -5.29 -0.05 -6.94
CA MET A 35 -4.17 0.84 -7.20
C MET A 35 -4.66 2.26 -7.37
N TYR A 36 -3.91 3.20 -6.81
CA TYR A 36 -4.22 4.64 -6.90
C TYR A 36 -2.99 5.42 -7.32
N HIS A 37 -3.22 6.60 -7.91
CA HIS A 37 -2.16 7.54 -8.25
C HIS A 37 -2.57 8.97 -7.92
N ILE A 38 -1.56 9.85 -7.82
CA ILE A 38 -1.71 11.30 -7.80
C ILE A 38 -0.89 11.85 -8.97
N ASP A 39 -1.56 12.51 -9.91
CA ASP A 39 -0.94 13.19 -11.06
C ASP A 39 0.05 12.30 -11.83
N GLU A 40 -0.20 10.99 -11.90
CA GLU A 40 0.69 10.02 -12.53
C GLU A 40 2.14 10.12 -12.03
N SER A 41 2.31 10.57 -10.80
CA SER A 41 3.63 10.87 -10.22
C SER A 41 3.83 10.28 -8.83
N ALA A 42 2.78 9.80 -8.18
CA ALA A 42 2.86 9.00 -6.96
C ALA A 42 1.85 7.87 -7.04
N PHE A 43 2.21 6.72 -6.51
CA PHE A 43 1.45 5.49 -6.68
C PHE A 43 1.40 4.70 -5.39
N ILE A 44 0.27 4.04 -5.15
CA ILE A 44 0.10 3.12 -4.03
C ILE A 44 -0.74 1.93 -4.48
N CYS A 45 -0.33 0.75 -4.06
CA CYS A 45 -1.09 -0.47 -4.28
C CYS A 45 -1.55 -1.03 -2.94
N LEU A 46 -2.83 -1.34 -2.84
CA LEU A 46 -3.49 -1.80 -1.63
C LEU A 46 -4.06 -3.20 -1.83
N ALA A 47 -3.96 -4.02 -0.80
CA ALA A 47 -4.66 -5.29 -0.70
C ALA A 47 -5.55 -5.24 0.54
N PHE A 48 -6.79 -5.73 0.41
CA PHE A 48 -7.74 -5.80 1.52
C PHE A 48 -7.85 -7.25 1.96
N VAL A 49 -7.29 -7.55 3.12
CA VAL A 49 -7.08 -8.93 3.58
C VAL A 49 -7.62 -9.15 5.00
N ASP A 50 -7.66 -10.42 5.42
CA ASP A 50 -8.20 -10.82 6.71
C ASP A 50 -7.13 -10.96 7.80
N ARG A 51 -5.86 -10.72 7.46
CA ARG A 51 -4.74 -10.82 8.40
C ARG A 51 -3.62 -9.86 8.01
N VAL A 52 -2.76 -9.51 8.97
CA VAL A 52 -1.55 -8.75 8.67
C VAL A 52 -0.55 -9.71 8.00
N PRO A 53 -0.16 -9.45 6.74
CA PRO A 53 0.70 -10.38 6.02
C PRO A 53 2.15 -10.29 6.49
N VAL A 54 2.81 -11.43 6.60
CA VAL A 54 4.25 -11.53 6.89
C VAL A 54 5.04 -12.01 5.67
N SER A 55 4.36 -12.35 4.59
CA SER A 55 4.96 -12.76 3.32
C SER A 55 4.17 -12.19 2.15
N GLU A 56 4.83 -12.10 1.00
CA GLU A 56 4.15 -11.67 -0.23
C GLU A 56 3.04 -12.62 -0.63
N PHE A 57 3.23 -13.91 -0.40
CA PHE A 57 2.18 -14.91 -0.63
C PHE A 57 0.90 -14.55 0.14
N GLU A 58 1.02 -14.16 1.42
CA GLU A 58 -0.15 -13.79 2.23
C GLU A 58 -0.86 -12.53 1.74
N VAL A 59 -0.13 -11.61 1.11
CA VAL A 59 -0.75 -10.41 0.53
C VAL A 59 -1.75 -10.79 -0.58
N PHE A 60 -1.45 -11.80 -1.38
CA PHE A 60 -2.24 -12.17 -2.55
C PHE A 60 -3.10 -13.41 -2.36
N ALA A 61 -2.77 -14.28 -1.41
CA ALA A 61 -3.50 -15.52 -1.17
C ALA A 61 -4.48 -15.43 -0.01
N SER A 62 -4.40 -14.40 0.85
CA SER A 62 -5.33 -14.20 1.94
C SER A 62 -6.73 -13.88 1.43
N GLN A 63 -7.74 -14.22 2.23
CA GLN A 63 -9.12 -13.88 1.92
C GLN A 63 -9.34 -12.38 2.06
N VAL A 64 -10.29 -11.85 1.29
CA VAL A 64 -10.69 -10.45 1.40
C VAL A 64 -11.23 -10.18 2.80
N GLY A 65 -10.73 -9.13 3.43
CA GLY A 65 -11.07 -8.78 4.80
C GLY A 65 -11.07 -7.28 5.03
N ASN A 66 -11.00 -6.89 6.28
CA ASN A 66 -11.14 -5.50 6.71
C ASN A 66 -9.82 -4.81 7.07
N ILE A 67 -8.71 -5.40 6.71
CA ILE A 67 -7.38 -4.81 6.90
C ILE A 67 -6.89 -4.32 5.54
N ALA A 68 -6.64 -3.01 5.42
CA ALA A 68 -6.03 -2.43 4.23
C ALA A 68 -4.51 -2.54 4.37
N VAL A 69 -3.86 -3.13 3.37
CA VAL A 69 -2.41 -3.33 3.35
C VAL A 69 -1.81 -2.58 2.18
N ALA A 70 -0.97 -1.58 2.48
CA ALA A 70 -0.16 -0.93 1.47
C ALA A 70 1.09 -1.79 1.24
N TYR A 71 1.17 -2.46 0.09
CA TYR A 71 2.29 -3.36 -0.18
C TYR A 71 3.35 -2.75 -1.10
N THR A 72 3.02 -1.67 -1.80
CA THR A 72 4.03 -0.88 -2.51
C THR A 72 3.57 0.57 -2.62
N VAL A 73 4.52 1.48 -2.44
CA VAL A 73 4.34 2.93 -2.56
C VAL A 73 5.58 3.47 -3.25
N TRP A 74 5.40 4.28 -4.29
CA TRP A 74 6.53 4.97 -4.89
C TRP A 74 6.11 6.34 -5.42
N SER A 75 7.08 7.22 -5.61
CA SER A 75 6.87 8.58 -6.06
C SER A 75 7.97 9.00 -7.01
N LEU A 76 7.58 9.72 -8.05
CA LEU A 76 8.49 10.31 -9.04
C LEU A 76 8.78 11.78 -8.72
N LYS A 77 8.06 12.36 -7.76
CA LYS A 77 8.21 13.77 -7.37
C LYS A 77 8.27 13.90 -5.86
N LYS A 78 9.16 14.79 -5.39
CA LYS A 78 9.34 15.05 -3.97
C LYS A 78 8.02 15.50 -3.33
N GLY A 79 7.70 14.94 -2.16
CA GLY A 79 6.52 15.31 -1.39
C GLY A 79 5.24 14.55 -1.77
N LEU A 80 5.14 13.98 -2.97
CA LEU A 80 3.93 13.27 -3.38
C LEU A 80 3.77 11.91 -2.71
N GLY A 81 4.88 11.26 -2.31
CA GLY A 81 4.80 10.03 -1.50
C GLY A 81 4.09 10.27 -0.17
N ARG A 82 4.44 11.35 0.51
CA ARG A 82 3.77 11.76 1.74
C ARG A 82 2.30 12.06 1.49
N LYS A 83 2.00 12.75 0.40
CA LYS A 83 0.63 13.12 0.05
C LYS A 83 -0.23 11.90 -0.21
N ILE A 84 0.27 10.90 -0.97
CA ILE A 84 -0.52 9.72 -1.29
C ILE A 84 -0.77 8.86 -0.04
N ILE A 85 0.17 8.80 0.88
CA ILE A 85 -0.02 8.12 2.17
C ILE A 85 -1.11 8.83 2.98
N SER A 86 -1.04 10.16 3.06
CA SER A 86 -2.03 10.95 3.80
C SER A 86 -3.44 10.79 3.23
N GLU A 87 -3.58 10.84 1.91
CA GLU A 87 -4.87 10.66 1.25
C GLU A 87 -5.39 9.23 1.40
N THR A 88 -4.49 8.23 1.36
CA THR A 88 -4.86 6.84 1.62
C THR A 88 -5.38 6.67 3.04
N GLN A 89 -4.67 7.22 4.02
CA GLN A 89 -5.07 7.16 5.42
C GLN A 89 -6.46 7.75 5.62
N LYS A 90 -6.72 8.92 5.03
CA LYS A 90 -8.03 9.56 5.10
C LYS A 90 -9.11 8.71 4.44
N ARG A 91 -8.82 8.15 3.27
CA ARG A 91 -9.80 7.32 2.56
C ARG A 91 -10.16 6.08 3.35
N ILE A 92 -9.18 5.39 3.93
CA ILE A 92 -9.44 4.21 4.76
C ILE A 92 -10.20 4.60 6.02
N GLN A 93 -9.84 5.71 6.65
CA GLN A 93 -10.51 6.23 7.83
C GLN A 93 -11.99 6.57 7.55
N ASP A 94 -12.28 7.12 6.39
CA ASP A 94 -13.65 7.51 5.99
C ASP A 94 -14.48 6.31 5.50
N THR A 95 -13.89 5.15 5.38
CA THR A 95 -14.56 3.94 4.91
C THR A 95 -14.75 2.96 6.07
N PHE A 96 -15.94 2.91 6.66
CA PHE A 96 -16.24 2.09 7.85
C PHE A 96 -15.98 0.59 7.67
N ARG A 97 -15.85 0.13 6.44
CA ARG A 97 -15.56 -1.26 6.13
C ARG A 97 -14.18 -1.70 6.63
N PHE A 98 -13.22 -0.77 6.70
CA PHE A 98 -11.84 -1.10 7.08
C PHE A 98 -11.58 -0.70 8.52
N LYS A 99 -10.84 -1.57 9.24
CA LYS A 99 -10.53 -1.40 10.66
C LYS A 99 -9.09 -0.99 10.90
N ARG A 100 -8.20 -1.29 9.95
CA ARG A 100 -6.77 -1.06 10.11
C ARG A 100 -6.15 -0.68 8.78
N LEU A 101 -5.10 0.12 8.84
CA LEU A 101 -4.22 0.41 7.70
C LEU A 101 -2.80 0.02 8.10
N VAL A 102 -2.30 -1.05 7.51
CA VAL A 102 -0.95 -1.55 7.76
C VAL A 102 -0.16 -1.57 6.44
N THR A 103 1.15 -1.75 6.54
CA THR A 103 2.00 -1.89 5.36
C THR A 103 2.59 -3.30 5.31
N PHE A 104 2.99 -3.70 4.11
CA PHE A 104 3.91 -4.80 3.89
C PHE A 104 5.13 -4.24 3.17
N SER A 105 6.17 -3.90 3.92
CA SER A 105 7.28 -3.09 3.46
C SER A 105 8.58 -3.89 3.37
N PRO A 106 9.46 -3.59 2.39
CA PRO A 106 10.77 -4.23 2.34
C PRO A 106 11.61 -3.81 3.55
N LYS A 107 12.55 -4.66 3.96
CA LYS A 107 13.44 -4.40 5.10
C LYS A 107 14.60 -3.49 4.68
N THR A 108 14.28 -2.25 4.34
CA THR A 108 15.24 -1.22 3.97
C THR A 108 15.12 -0.01 4.87
N GLU A 109 16.22 0.71 5.07
CA GLU A 109 16.20 1.96 5.83
C GLU A 109 15.31 3.01 5.18
N MET A 110 15.27 3.03 3.84
CA MET A 110 14.43 3.97 3.11
C MET A 110 12.95 3.77 3.44
N ALA A 111 12.46 2.53 3.37
CA ALA A 111 11.06 2.22 3.67
C ALA A 111 10.74 2.52 5.14
N LYS A 112 11.63 2.14 6.05
CA LYS A 112 11.48 2.39 7.49
C LYS A 112 11.37 3.88 7.77
N ASN A 113 12.31 4.67 7.26
CA ASN A 113 12.33 6.12 7.48
C ASN A 113 11.10 6.79 6.86
N PHE A 114 10.67 6.35 5.68
CA PHE A 114 9.50 6.89 5.02
C PHE A 114 8.24 6.71 5.87
N HIS A 115 7.96 5.48 6.32
CA HIS A 115 6.74 5.22 7.07
C HIS A 115 6.77 5.85 8.47
N LEU A 116 7.90 5.77 9.18
CA LEU A 116 8.02 6.38 10.50
C LEU A 116 7.88 7.90 10.41
N SER A 117 8.48 8.54 9.41
CA SER A 117 8.39 9.99 9.24
C SER A 117 6.99 10.46 8.83
N ASN A 118 6.16 9.56 8.31
CA ASN A 118 4.77 9.86 7.96
C ASN A 118 3.77 9.48 9.07
N GLY A 119 4.26 9.15 10.26
CA GLY A 119 3.41 8.96 11.43
C GLY A 119 3.02 7.52 11.73
N ALA A 120 3.53 6.55 10.98
CA ALA A 120 3.28 5.15 11.28
C ALA A 120 4.14 4.67 12.45
N THR A 121 3.72 3.59 13.08
CA THR A 121 4.51 2.89 14.10
C THR A 121 4.91 1.53 13.57
N LEU A 122 6.05 1.01 14.02
CA LEU A 122 6.46 -0.34 13.68
C LEU A 122 5.59 -1.33 14.45
N LEU A 123 4.80 -2.11 13.71
CA LEU A 123 3.92 -3.13 14.29
C LEU A 123 4.69 -4.40 14.59
N GLN A 124 5.42 -4.90 13.59
CA GLN A 124 6.22 -6.11 13.72
C GLN A 124 7.27 -6.20 12.61
N GLU A 125 8.24 -7.06 12.85
CA GLU A 125 9.32 -7.37 11.92
C GLU A 125 9.34 -8.88 11.70
N SER A 126 9.41 -9.29 10.43
CA SER A 126 9.58 -10.68 10.04
C SER A 126 10.90 -10.82 9.26
N PRO A 127 11.34 -12.05 8.90
CA PRO A 127 12.61 -12.22 8.19
C PRO A 127 12.71 -11.43 6.88
N HIS A 128 11.58 -11.19 6.20
CA HIS A 128 11.58 -10.59 4.87
C HIS A 128 10.82 -9.27 4.77
N ALA A 129 10.20 -8.79 5.85
CA ALA A 129 9.40 -7.59 5.79
C ALA A 129 9.27 -6.87 7.12
N TYR A 130 8.98 -5.57 7.03
CA TYR A 130 8.43 -4.78 8.12
C TYR A 130 6.92 -4.60 7.89
N ASN A 131 6.13 -4.64 8.97
CA ASN A 131 4.77 -4.15 8.95
C ASN A 131 4.72 -2.88 9.81
N PHE A 132 4.36 -1.76 9.18
CA PHE A 132 4.06 -0.52 9.88
C PHE A 132 2.57 -0.35 9.98
N GLU A 133 2.09 0.35 10.99
CA GLU A 133 0.66 0.62 11.15
C GLU A 133 0.42 2.11 11.26
N TYR A 134 -0.51 2.61 10.44
CA TYR A 134 -1.01 3.97 10.51
C TYR A 134 -2.24 4.01 11.38
N ASN A 135 -2.31 5.04 12.22
CA ASN A 135 -3.51 5.24 13.05
C ASN A 135 -4.67 5.71 12.15
N ILE A 136 -5.82 5.06 12.29
CA ILE A 136 -7.05 5.51 11.66
C ILE A 136 -8.11 5.67 12.74
N GLU A 137 -8.73 6.87 12.75
CA GLU A 137 -9.80 7.15 13.69
C GLU A 137 -11.14 6.86 13.04
N GLN A 138 -11.94 6.03 13.70
CA GLN A 138 -13.28 5.70 13.23
C GLN A 138 -14.30 6.04 14.32
N PHE A 139 -15.28 6.82 13.92
CA PHE A 139 -16.33 7.28 14.82
C PHE A 139 -17.65 6.56 14.57
#